data_51e85b3bb3a4da3ae04d5f37bcab829c
#
_entry.id   51e85b3bb3a4da3ae04d5f37bcab829c
#
_cell.length_a   1.000
_cell.length_b   1.000
_cell.length_c   1.000
_cell.angle_alpha   90.00
_cell.angle_beta   90.00
_cell.angle_gamma   90.00
#
_symmetry.space_group_name_H-M   'P 1'
#
loop_
_entity.id
_entity.type
_entity.pdbx_description
1 polymer ?
#
loop_
_entity_poly.entity_id
_entity_poly.type
_entity_poly.pdbx_seq_one_letter_code
_entity_poly.pdbx_strand_id
1 'polypeptide(L)'
;MFIATANSLAGIHPALRDRMEIIQIDGYSTEEKLEIAQNYLVPKQRKAHGLKLKDIKVGKKTLNQIIDEYTRESGVRELDRVLASVMRYAAKHIVMEEAYEEDVKCEDLYRVLGAAKYDRNLYNEKTPSGVAVGLAYTSVGGDILYIETSKYKGKGALILTGKLGDVMKESASTALTFIKSNAAKLKIDTKLFEENDFHLHVPEGAVPKDGPSAGITILSALTSLLLDKPIKSHLAMTGEITLRGKVLPVGGIKEKILAAKRSGMKEIVMSTMNRKDVEEIKEEYIKSLKFHYVDRMEEVLKIVLA
;
A
#
# COMPACT_ATOMS: atom_id res chain seq x y z
N MET A 1 27.76 -27.54 -3.77
CA MET A 1 26.61 -26.66 -3.94
C MET A 1 26.77 -25.47 -2.99
N PHE A 2 26.59 -24.23 -3.47
CA PHE A 2 26.64 -23.00 -2.65
C PHE A 2 25.24 -22.40 -2.59
N ILE A 3 24.82 -21.98 -1.40
CA ILE A 3 23.56 -21.30 -1.16
C ILE A 3 23.90 -19.94 -0.57
N ALA A 4 23.36 -18.87 -1.15
CA ALA A 4 23.52 -17.51 -0.66
C ALA A 4 22.16 -16.84 -0.52
N THR A 5 22.04 -15.85 0.36
CA THR A 5 20.85 -15.03 0.53
C THR A 5 21.19 -13.57 0.26
N ALA A 6 20.29 -12.85 -0.39
CA ALA A 6 20.42 -11.43 -0.64
C ALA A 6 19.04 -10.76 -0.53
N ASN A 7 19.01 -9.49 -0.18
CA ASN A 7 17.79 -8.68 -0.16
C ASN A 7 17.57 -7.89 -1.48
N SER A 8 18.54 -7.94 -2.39
CA SER A 8 18.47 -7.28 -3.69
C SER A 8 19.41 -7.98 -4.67
N LEU A 9 19.00 -8.06 -5.93
CA LEU A 9 19.81 -8.56 -7.03
C LEU A 9 20.70 -7.46 -7.66
N ALA A 10 20.47 -6.20 -7.33
CA ALA A 10 21.14 -5.07 -7.97
C ALA A 10 22.65 -5.05 -7.73
N GLY A 11 23.11 -5.55 -6.58
CA GLY A 11 24.51 -5.64 -6.24
C GLY A 11 25.25 -6.89 -6.76
N ILE A 12 24.54 -7.83 -7.40
CA ILE A 12 25.10 -9.08 -7.90
C ILE A 12 25.55 -8.86 -9.34
N HIS A 13 26.84 -9.17 -9.60
CA HIS A 13 27.40 -9.03 -10.96
C HIS A 13 26.60 -9.88 -11.97
N PRO A 14 26.24 -9.35 -13.16
CA PRO A 14 25.41 -10.04 -14.14
C PRO A 14 25.91 -11.44 -14.50
N ALA A 15 27.22 -11.61 -14.76
CA ALA A 15 27.82 -12.90 -15.10
C ALA A 15 27.69 -13.96 -13.98
N LEU A 16 27.56 -13.55 -12.71
CA LEU A 16 27.29 -14.46 -11.61
C LEU A 16 25.79 -14.79 -11.56
N ARG A 17 24.95 -13.78 -11.72
CA ARG A 17 23.49 -13.91 -11.71
C ARG A 17 23.00 -14.90 -12.80
N ASP A 18 23.60 -14.86 -13.99
CA ASP A 18 23.27 -15.77 -15.09
C ASP A 18 23.60 -17.26 -14.81
N ARG A 19 24.40 -17.52 -13.77
CA ARG A 19 24.80 -18.87 -13.36
C ARG A 19 24.11 -19.33 -12.06
N MET A 20 23.19 -18.54 -11.54
CA MET A 20 22.48 -18.83 -10.30
C MET A 20 21.04 -19.24 -10.58
N GLU A 21 20.57 -20.22 -9.84
CA GLU A 21 19.14 -20.42 -9.67
C GLU A 21 18.64 -19.40 -8.62
N ILE A 22 17.74 -18.50 -9.03
CA ILE A 22 17.22 -17.45 -8.17
C ILE A 22 15.86 -17.88 -7.67
N ILE A 23 15.76 -18.10 -6.36
CA ILE A 23 14.50 -18.38 -5.68
C ILE A 23 14.05 -17.09 -4.97
N GLN A 24 12.97 -16.51 -5.46
CA GLN A 24 12.38 -15.32 -4.85
C GLN A 24 11.49 -15.73 -3.67
N ILE A 25 11.72 -15.12 -2.52
CA ILE A 25 10.91 -15.32 -1.32
C ILE A 25 10.10 -14.05 -1.09
N ASP A 26 8.80 -14.16 -1.26
CA ASP A 26 7.85 -13.06 -1.07
C ASP A 26 7.63 -12.76 0.41
N GLY A 27 7.03 -11.60 0.67
CA GLY A 27 6.54 -11.25 2.00
C GLY A 27 5.31 -12.06 2.41
N TYR A 28 5.02 -12.05 3.72
CA TYR A 28 3.86 -12.72 4.29
C TYR A 28 2.59 -11.85 4.19
N SER A 29 1.46 -12.50 3.93
CA SER A 29 0.14 -11.89 4.08
C SER A 29 -0.19 -11.61 5.56
N THR A 30 -1.22 -10.82 5.83
CA THR A 30 -1.67 -10.59 7.23
C THR A 30 -2.12 -11.88 7.89
N GLU A 31 -2.79 -12.76 7.14
CA GLU A 31 -3.25 -14.06 7.60
C GLU A 31 -2.06 -14.97 7.95
N GLU A 32 -1.06 -15.05 7.07
CA GLU A 32 0.17 -15.81 7.34
C GLU A 32 0.94 -15.24 8.54
N LYS A 33 1.06 -13.92 8.66
CA LYS A 33 1.68 -13.27 9.84
C LYS A 33 0.95 -13.61 11.13
N LEU A 34 -0.40 -13.64 11.08
CA LEU A 34 -1.22 -14.00 12.22
C LEU A 34 -0.96 -15.45 12.67
N GLU A 35 -0.91 -16.38 11.72
CA GLU A 35 -0.61 -17.80 12.03
C GLU A 35 0.82 -17.97 12.55
N ILE A 36 1.79 -17.31 11.94
CA ILE A 36 3.19 -17.30 12.40
C ILE A 36 3.27 -16.70 13.80
N ALA A 37 2.59 -15.59 14.06
CA ALA A 37 2.56 -14.97 15.39
C ALA A 37 1.98 -15.90 16.43
N GLN A 38 0.82 -16.50 16.15
CA GLN A 38 0.11 -17.34 17.09
C GLN A 38 0.85 -18.65 17.40
N ASN A 39 1.35 -19.33 16.35
CA ASN A 39 1.90 -20.67 16.46
C ASN A 39 3.39 -20.69 16.83
N TYR A 40 4.12 -19.61 16.49
CA TYR A 40 5.58 -19.60 16.65
C TYR A 40 6.09 -18.43 17.49
N LEU A 41 5.72 -17.16 17.15
CA LEU A 41 6.35 -15.99 17.79
C LEU A 41 5.88 -15.80 19.23
N VAL A 42 4.58 -15.89 19.51
CA VAL A 42 4.04 -15.75 20.88
C VAL A 42 4.60 -16.82 21.81
N PRO A 43 4.60 -18.13 21.46
CA PRO A 43 5.24 -19.17 22.28
C PRO A 43 6.74 -18.94 22.48
N LYS A 44 7.47 -18.56 21.41
CA LYS A 44 8.90 -18.25 21.45
C LYS A 44 9.20 -17.12 22.44
N GLN A 45 8.50 -15.99 22.28
CA GLN A 45 8.73 -14.81 23.11
C GLN A 45 8.30 -15.02 24.56
N ARG A 46 7.21 -15.76 24.81
CA ARG A 46 6.78 -16.16 26.15
C ARG A 46 7.88 -16.96 26.86
N LYS A 47 8.41 -17.96 26.18
CA LYS A 47 9.52 -18.79 26.72
C LYS A 47 10.80 -17.96 26.97
N ALA A 48 11.16 -17.09 26.03
CA ALA A 48 12.35 -16.24 26.12
C ALA A 48 12.30 -15.26 27.31
N HIS A 49 11.10 -14.87 27.75
CA HIS A 49 10.91 -13.97 28.90
C HIS A 49 10.54 -14.73 30.20
N GLY A 50 10.64 -16.06 30.22
CA GLY A 50 10.37 -16.86 31.42
C GLY A 50 8.92 -16.95 31.85
N LEU A 51 7.97 -16.57 30.94
CA LEU A 51 6.54 -16.52 31.21
C LEU A 51 5.87 -17.86 30.93
N LYS A 52 4.84 -18.19 31.71
CA LYS A 52 3.98 -19.38 31.54
C LYS A 52 2.74 -19.01 30.71
N LEU A 53 2.01 -20.01 30.24
CA LEU A 53 0.79 -19.81 29.44
C LEU A 53 -0.29 -19.02 30.21
N LYS A 54 -0.36 -19.15 31.52
CA LYS A 54 -1.30 -18.44 32.38
C LYS A 54 -0.94 -16.98 32.59
N ASP A 55 0.36 -16.64 32.49
CA ASP A 55 0.85 -15.31 32.84
C ASP A 55 0.51 -14.28 31.76
N ILE A 56 0.39 -14.68 30.48
CA ILE A 56 -0.01 -13.76 29.42
C ILE A 56 -0.63 -14.50 28.24
N LYS A 57 -1.73 -13.94 27.73
CA LYS A 57 -2.45 -14.37 26.53
C LYS A 57 -2.61 -13.19 25.58
N VAL A 58 -2.48 -13.46 24.27
CA VAL A 58 -2.70 -12.49 23.22
C VAL A 58 -3.60 -13.17 22.18
N GLY A 59 -4.85 -12.72 22.10
CA GLY A 59 -5.86 -13.30 21.21
C GLY A 59 -5.65 -12.92 19.74
N LYS A 60 -6.29 -13.66 18.81
CA LYS A 60 -6.22 -13.39 17.37
C LYS A 60 -6.56 -11.95 17.00
N LYS A 61 -7.60 -11.39 17.63
CA LYS A 61 -8.05 -10.01 17.36
C LYS A 61 -6.97 -8.99 17.74
N THR A 62 -6.35 -9.18 18.90
CA THR A 62 -5.27 -8.33 19.39
C THR A 62 -4.02 -8.48 18.52
N LEU A 63 -3.67 -9.71 18.09
CA LEU A 63 -2.56 -9.95 17.17
C LEU A 63 -2.79 -9.26 15.81
N ASN A 64 -3.98 -9.32 15.27
CA ASN A 64 -4.32 -8.59 14.04
C ASN A 64 -4.12 -7.08 14.20
N GLN A 65 -4.58 -6.50 15.31
CA GLN A 65 -4.39 -5.07 15.56
C GLN A 65 -2.91 -4.72 15.73
N ILE A 66 -2.12 -5.57 16.39
CA ILE A 66 -0.66 -5.40 16.49
C ILE A 66 -0.02 -5.39 15.10
N ILE A 67 -0.37 -6.36 14.25
CA ILE A 67 0.14 -6.45 12.88
C ILE A 67 -0.23 -5.18 12.10
N ASP A 68 -1.44 -4.71 12.30
CA ASP A 68 -2.03 -3.62 11.53
C ASP A 68 -1.55 -2.24 11.94
N GLU A 69 -1.46 -1.96 13.22
CA GLU A 69 -1.23 -0.61 13.74
C GLU A 69 0.18 -0.41 14.31
N TYR A 70 0.92 -1.49 14.61
CA TYR A 70 2.23 -1.40 15.24
C TYR A 70 3.37 -1.96 14.39
N THR A 71 3.08 -2.57 13.22
CA THR A 71 4.10 -3.09 12.30
C THR A 71 3.86 -2.70 10.85
N ARG A 72 4.97 -2.45 10.11
CA ARG A 72 4.94 -2.14 8.66
C ARG A 72 6.15 -2.79 8.00
N GLU A 73 6.04 -4.08 7.71
CA GLU A 73 7.11 -4.89 7.14
C GLU A 73 6.57 -6.00 6.24
N SER A 74 7.38 -6.49 5.30
CA SER A 74 7.05 -7.67 4.49
C SER A 74 7.22 -8.98 5.26
N GLY A 75 8.17 -9.03 6.19
CA GLY A 75 8.45 -10.17 7.06
C GLY A 75 7.71 -10.14 8.39
N VAL A 76 8.34 -10.70 9.43
CA VAL A 76 7.80 -10.80 10.80
C VAL A 76 8.82 -10.38 11.87
N ARG A 77 9.90 -9.68 11.51
CA ARG A 77 10.94 -9.28 12.46
C ARG A 77 10.49 -8.17 13.39
N GLU A 78 9.78 -7.17 12.87
CA GLU A 78 9.21 -6.10 13.69
C GLU A 78 8.10 -6.65 14.57
N LEU A 79 7.26 -7.53 14.04
CA LEU A 79 6.22 -8.23 14.79
C LEU A 79 6.83 -9.04 15.96
N ASP A 80 7.92 -9.76 15.74
CA ASP A 80 8.64 -10.49 16.81
C ASP A 80 9.13 -9.54 17.92
N ARG A 81 9.66 -8.34 17.55
CA ARG A 81 10.09 -7.31 18.50
C ARG A 81 8.94 -6.69 19.28
N VAL A 82 7.82 -6.43 18.61
CA VAL A 82 6.62 -5.86 19.26
C VAL A 82 6.04 -6.87 20.24
N LEU A 83 5.94 -8.15 19.85
CA LEU A 83 5.51 -9.22 20.74
C LEU A 83 6.46 -9.39 21.94
N ALA A 84 7.78 -9.26 21.73
CA ALA A 84 8.73 -9.23 22.84
C ALA A 84 8.46 -8.06 23.81
N SER A 85 8.01 -6.91 23.32
CA SER A 85 7.63 -5.78 24.19
C SER A 85 6.37 -6.09 25.01
N VAL A 86 5.39 -6.76 24.42
CA VAL A 86 4.20 -7.24 25.15
C VAL A 86 4.60 -8.23 26.26
N MET A 87 5.52 -9.16 25.98
CA MET A 87 5.99 -10.10 26.99
C MET A 87 6.79 -9.41 28.10
N ARG A 88 7.64 -8.43 27.76
CA ARG A 88 8.38 -7.63 28.76
C ARG A 88 7.45 -6.83 29.68
N TYR A 89 6.36 -6.31 29.15
CA TYR A 89 5.34 -5.63 29.95
C TYR A 89 4.84 -6.57 31.07
N ALA A 90 4.38 -7.76 30.74
CA ALA A 90 3.91 -8.74 31.72
C ALA A 90 5.03 -9.16 32.70
N ALA A 91 6.22 -9.49 32.19
CA ALA A 91 7.34 -9.90 33.02
C ALA A 91 7.73 -8.83 34.06
N LYS A 92 7.73 -7.54 33.65
CA LYS A 92 7.99 -6.42 34.56
C LYS A 92 6.97 -6.38 35.70
N HIS A 93 5.67 -6.43 35.39
CA HIS A 93 4.61 -6.33 36.40
C HIS A 93 4.62 -7.52 37.36
N ILE A 94 4.93 -8.71 36.88
CA ILE A 94 5.08 -9.91 37.74
C ILE A 94 6.22 -9.72 38.75
N VAL A 95 7.38 -9.23 38.25
CA VAL A 95 8.55 -9.04 39.14
C VAL A 95 8.32 -7.91 40.15
N MET A 96 7.57 -6.87 39.76
CA MET A 96 7.24 -5.73 40.63
C MET A 96 6.04 -5.99 41.53
N GLU A 97 5.40 -7.15 41.42
CA GLU A 97 4.16 -7.50 42.13
C GLU A 97 3.02 -6.49 41.87
N GLU A 98 2.99 -5.91 40.67
CA GLU A 98 1.98 -4.96 40.21
C GLU A 98 0.85 -5.68 39.49
N ALA A 99 -0.37 -5.15 39.57
CA ALA A 99 -1.50 -5.67 38.78
C ALA A 99 -1.33 -5.39 37.29
N TYR A 100 -1.64 -6.37 36.45
CA TYR A 100 -1.65 -6.25 34.99
C TYR A 100 -2.71 -7.15 34.37
N GLU A 101 -3.01 -6.94 33.08
CA GLU A 101 -3.95 -7.77 32.34
C GLU A 101 -3.26 -9.00 31.76
N GLU A 102 -3.64 -10.18 32.25
CA GLU A 102 -3.12 -11.47 31.75
C GLU A 102 -3.62 -11.77 30.31
N ASP A 103 -4.84 -11.31 29.96
CA ASP A 103 -5.44 -11.43 28.62
C ASP A 103 -5.44 -10.07 27.93
N VAL A 104 -4.36 -9.78 27.20
CA VAL A 104 -4.16 -8.51 26.52
C VAL A 104 -5.18 -8.33 25.39
N LYS A 105 -6.07 -7.36 25.55
CA LYS A 105 -7.09 -7.01 24.57
C LYS A 105 -6.65 -5.82 23.70
N CYS A 106 -7.44 -5.52 22.67
CA CYS A 106 -7.20 -4.40 21.76
C CYS A 106 -7.10 -3.05 22.47
N GLU A 107 -7.94 -2.84 23.48
CA GLU A 107 -8.00 -1.63 24.31
C GLU A 107 -6.78 -1.43 25.22
N ASP A 108 -6.06 -2.52 25.52
CA ASP A 108 -4.86 -2.46 26.35
C ASP A 108 -3.60 -2.09 25.57
N LEU A 109 -3.63 -2.18 24.24
CA LEU A 109 -2.44 -1.99 23.40
C LEU A 109 -1.80 -0.62 23.58
N TYR A 110 -2.60 0.43 23.78
CA TYR A 110 -2.07 1.77 24.05
C TYR A 110 -1.23 1.79 25.34
N ARG A 111 -1.69 1.13 26.40
CA ARG A 111 -0.98 1.05 27.70
C ARG A 111 0.28 0.19 27.57
N VAL A 112 0.21 -0.91 26.80
CA VAL A 112 1.29 -1.89 26.68
C VAL A 112 2.38 -1.45 25.70
N LEU A 113 1.99 -0.86 24.57
CA LEU A 113 2.88 -0.55 23.44
C LEU A 113 3.02 0.95 23.15
N GLY A 114 2.18 1.79 23.75
CA GLY A 114 2.06 3.22 23.45
C GLY A 114 1.11 3.48 22.28
N ALA A 115 1.18 4.70 21.71
CA ALA A 115 0.35 5.08 20.58
C ALA A 115 0.58 4.18 19.35
N ALA A 116 -0.49 3.89 18.63
CA ALA A 116 -0.43 3.23 17.35
C ALA A 116 0.52 4.00 16.41
N LYS A 117 1.39 3.29 15.71
CA LYS A 117 2.40 3.89 14.84
C LYS A 117 1.86 4.20 13.45
N TYR A 118 0.85 3.44 13.03
CA TYR A 118 0.31 3.48 11.68
C TYR A 118 -1.20 3.65 11.74
N ASP A 119 -1.68 4.82 11.30
CA ASP A 119 -3.10 5.06 11.04
C ASP A 119 -3.36 4.83 9.54
N ARG A 120 -4.41 4.06 9.23
CA ARG A 120 -4.62 3.54 7.88
C ARG A 120 -5.59 4.32 7.03
N ASN A 121 -6.30 5.28 7.61
CA ASN A 121 -7.46 5.85 6.92
C ASN A 121 -7.44 7.37 6.92
N LEU A 122 -6.76 7.96 5.92
CA LEU A 122 -6.86 9.41 5.68
C LEU A 122 -8.27 9.80 5.20
N TYR A 123 -8.99 8.91 4.47
CA TYR A 123 -10.31 9.18 3.90
C TYR A 123 -11.27 8.02 4.17
N ASN A 124 -11.92 8.01 5.34
CA ASN A 124 -12.70 6.86 5.83
C ASN A 124 -14.08 6.64 5.17
N GLU A 125 -14.77 7.68 4.66
CA GLU A 125 -16.16 7.53 4.22
C GLU A 125 -16.46 8.05 2.83
N LYS A 126 -15.85 9.14 2.39
CA LYS A 126 -16.03 9.72 1.05
C LYS A 126 -14.72 10.30 0.54
N THR A 127 -14.25 9.80 -0.55
CA THR A 127 -13.11 10.37 -1.27
C THR A 127 -13.61 11.65 -1.97
N PRO A 128 -13.07 12.84 -1.65
CA PRO A 128 -13.46 14.06 -2.36
C PRO A 128 -13.00 14.01 -3.82
N SER A 129 -13.58 14.88 -4.66
CA SER A 129 -13.09 15.04 -6.05
C SER A 129 -11.63 15.48 -6.04
N GLY A 130 -10.85 14.91 -6.96
CA GLY A 130 -9.41 15.15 -7.02
C GLY A 130 -8.54 14.26 -6.13
N VAL A 131 -9.12 13.29 -5.41
CA VAL A 131 -8.38 12.33 -4.61
C VAL A 131 -8.54 10.93 -5.17
N ALA A 132 -7.44 10.18 -5.27
CA ALA A 132 -7.41 8.79 -5.74
C ALA A 132 -6.48 7.94 -4.88
N VAL A 133 -6.76 6.63 -4.82
CA VAL A 133 -5.93 5.65 -4.11
C VAL A 133 -5.16 4.81 -5.11
N GLY A 134 -3.84 4.89 -5.05
CA GLY A 134 -2.92 4.03 -5.77
C GLY A 134 -2.34 2.93 -4.90
N LEU A 135 -1.64 2.00 -5.55
CA LEU A 135 -0.93 0.92 -4.89
C LEU A 135 0.56 1.03 -5.15
N ALA A 136 1.35 1.06 -4.10
CA ALA A 136 2.81 1.09 -4.13
C ALA A 136 3.41 -0.24 -3.68
N TYR A 137 4.61 -0.51 -4.17
CA TYR A 137 5.48 -1.57 -3.68
C TYR A 137 6.78 -0.95 -3.16
N THR A 138 7.16 -1.32 -1.95
CA THR A 138 8.33 -0.80 -1.26
C THR A 138 9.18 -1.94 -0.72
N SER A 139 10.39 -1.64 -0.24
CA SER A 139 11.26 -2.61 0.43
C SER A 139 10.65 -3.26 1.67
N VAL A 140 9.62 -2.64 2.24
CA VAL A 140 8.89 -3.16 3.41
C VAL A 140 7.56 -3.83 3.05
N GLY A 141 7.25 -3.96 1.75
CA GLY A 141 6.05 -4.60 1.22
C GLY A 141 5.16 -3.64 0.45
N GLY A 142 3.93 -4.10 0.15
CA GLY A 142 2.93 -3.28 -0.49
C GLY A 142 2.30 -2.27 0.46
N ASP A 143 1.88 -1.14 -0.12
CA ASP A 143 1.20 -0.06 0.60
C ASP A 143 0.19 0.67 -0.27
N ILE A 144 -0.73 1.39 0.35
CA ILE A 144 -1.62 2.31 -0.37
C ILE A 144 -0.94 3.67 -0.52
N LEU A 145 -1.28 4.36 -1.58
CA LEU A 145 -0.74 5.67 -1.91
C LEU A 145 -1.89 6.62 -2.23
N TYR A 146 -2.10 7.61 -1.40
CA TYR A 146 -3.04 8.67 -1.72
C TYR A 146 -2.43 9.65 -2.70
N ILE A 147 -3.21 10.03 -3.72
CA ILE A 147 -2.86 11.08 -4.68
C ILE A 147 -3.92 12.14 -4.57
N GLU A 148 -3.53 13.31 -4.12
CA GLU A 148 -4.38 14.48 -3.94
C GLU A 148 -4.08 15.50 -5.03
N THR A 149 -5.12 16.05 -5.64
CA THR A 149 -4.98 17.08 -6.66
C THR A 149 -5.84 18.28 -6.33
N SER A 150 -5.32 19.46 -6.63
CA SER A 150 -6.01 20.73 -6.47
C SER A 150 -5.77 21.62 -7.66
N LYS A 151 -6.67 22.57 -7.91
CA LYS A 151 -6.53 23.60 -8.95
C LYS A 151 -6.81 24.98 -8.34
N TYR A 152 -6.10 25.96 -8.81
CA TYR A 152 -6.30 27.36 -8.43
C TYR A 152 -5.96 28.28 -9.62
N LYS A 153 -6.39 29.51 -9.59
CA LYS A 153 -6.16 30.45 -10.69
C LYS A 153 -4.68 30.59 -11.00
N GLY A 154 -4.30 30.37 -12.27
CA GLY A 154 -2.91 30.32 -12.70
C GLY A 154 -2.76 30.39 -14.21
N LYS A 155 -1.71 29.79 -14.77
CA LYS A 155 -1.34 29.83 -16.20
C LYS A 155 -1.05 28.43 -16.77
N GLY A 156 -1.59 27.38 -16.19
CA GLY A 156 -1.43 26.00 -16.66
C GLY A 156 -0.23 25.24 -16.12
N ALA A 157 0.41 25.73 -15.06
CA ALA A 157 1.55 25.05 -14.45
C ALA A 157 1.11 23.78 -13.70
N LEU A 158 1.98 22.76 -13.68
CA LEU A 158 1.83 21.55 -12.85
C LEU A 158 2.88 21.58 -11.73
N ILE A 159 2.40 21.68 -10.50
CA ILE A 159 3.23 21.65 -9.30
C ILE A 159 3.13 20.25 -8.70
N LEU A 160 4.28 19.67 -8.35
CA LEU A 160 4.40 18.31 -7.83
C LEU A 160 5.09 18.34 -6.46
N THR A 161 4.46 17.75 -5.44
CA THR A 161 5.02 17.65 -4.09
C THR A 161 4.84 16.24 -3.50
N GLY A 162 5.61 15.90 -2.46
CA GLY A 162 5.55 14.59 -1.80
C GLY A 162 6.82 13.75 -2.01
N LYS A 163 7.99 14.35 -2.27
CA LYS A 163 9.27 13.68 -2.57
C LYS A 163 9.17 12.68 -3.72
N LEU A 164 8.58 13.13 -4.84
CA LEU A 164 8.44 12.32 -6.04
C LEU A 164 9.77 12.21 -6.78
N GLY A 165 10.16 11.00 -7.15
CA GLY A 165 11.28 10.74 -8.06
C GLY A 165 10.93 11.13 -9.50
N ASP A 166 11.93 11.06 -10.37
CA ASP A 166 11.79 11.59 -11.73
C ASP A 166 10.82 10.78 -12.59
N VAL A 167 10.79 9.46 -12.44
CA VAL A 167 9.84 8.59 -13.17
C VAL A 167 8.38 8.92 -12.80
N MET A 168 8.12 9.20 -11.53
CA MET A 168 6.78 9.56 -11.09
C MET A 168 6.37 10.97 -11.55
N LYS A 169 7.32 11.92 -11.64
CA LYS A 169 7.10 13.27 -12.21
C LYS A 169 6.78 13.19 -13.72
N GLU A 170 7.50 12.37 -14.47
CA GLU A 170 7.21 12.08 -15.87
C GLU A 170 5.84 11.45 -16.05
N SER A 171 5.45 10.53 -15.19
CA SER A 171 4.12 9.92 -15.18
C SER A 171 3.01 10.96 -14.96
N ALA A 172 3.22 11.92 -14.04
CA ALA A 172 2.28 13.02 -13.81
C ALA A 172 2.16 13.95 -15.03
N SER A 173 3.27 14.26 -15.67
CA SER A 173 3.31 15.06 -16.90
C SER A 173 2.61 14.35 -18.07
N THR A 174 2.84 13.04 -18.20
CA THR A 174 2.17 12.18 -19.19
C THR A 174 0.66 12.16 -18.96
N ALA A 175 0.22 12.03 -17.70
CA ALA A 175 -1.19 12.04 -17.33
C ALA A 175 -1.88 13.36 -17.73
N LEU A 176 -1.30 14.50 -17.37
CA LEU A 176 -1.85 15.82 -17.71
C LEU A 176 -1.87 16.03 -19.22
N THR A 177 -0.82 15.63 -19.94
CA THR A 177 -0.75 15.73 -21.41
C THR A 177 -1.84 14.88 -22.07
N PHE A 178 -2.08 13.65 -21.59
CA PHE A 178 -3.17 12.81 -22.09
C PHE A 178 -4.53 13.50 -21.90
N ILE A 179 -4.80 14.06 -20.72
CA ILE A 179 -6.06 14.75 -20.44
C ILE A 179 -6.24 15.94 -21.36
N LYS A 180 -5.21 16.79 -21.50
CA LYS A 180 -5.24 17.97 -22.43
C LYS A 180 -5.53 17.54 -23.86
N SER A 181 -4.85 16.52 -24.36
CA SER A 181 -5.00 16.00 -25.74
C SER A 181 -6.37 15.34 -25.99
N ASN A 182 -7.06 14.91 -24.96
CA ASN A 182 -8.36 14.25 -25.04
C ASN A 182 -9.49 15.06 -24.37
N ALA A 183 -9.28 16.35 -24.08
CA ALA A 183 -10.22 17.19 -23.34
C ALA A 183 -11.64 17.16 -23.93
N ALA A 184 -11.77 17.27 -25.25
CA ALA A 184 -13.06 17.23 -25.93
C ALA A 184 -13.80 15.89 -25.70
N LYS A 185 -13.09 14.76 -25.79
CA LYS A 185 -13.65 13.43 -25.55
C LYS A 185 -14.07 13.24 -24.09
N LEU A 186 -13.29 13.81 -23.18
CA LEU A 186 -13.53 13.78 -21.74
C LEU A 186 -14.56 14.83 -21.29
N LYS A 187 -15.05 15.68 -22.19
CA LYS A 187 -15.96 16.80 -21.89
C LYS A 187 -15.39 17.78 -20.88
N ILE A 188 -14.09 18.06 -20.97
CA ILE A 188 -13.36 19.01 -20.12
C ILE A 188 -13.18 20.31 -20.93
N ASP A 189 -13.51 21.45 -20.31
CA ASP A 189 -13.26 22.74 -20.89
C ASP A 189 -11.75 23.04 -20.96
N THR A 190 -11.23 23.29 -22.16
CA THR A 190 -9.81 23.56 -22.38
C THR A 190 -9.34 24.87 -21.71
N LYS A 191 -10.22 25.84 -21.46
CA LYS A 191 -9.88 27.05 -20.70
C LYS A 191 -9.38 26.75 -19.29
N LEU A 192 -9.82 25.64 -18.67
CA LEU A 192 -9.34 25.24 -17.35
C LEU A 192 -7.83 25.04 -17.32
N PHE A 193 -7.21 24.65 -18.43
CA PHE A 193 -5.76 24.44 -18.51
C PHE A 193 -4.98 25.74 -18.75
N GLU A 194 -5.61 26.80 -19.16
CA GLU A 194 -4.99 28.11 -19.41
C GLU A 194 -5.16 29.04 -18.22
N GLU A 195 -6.26 28.90 -17.49
CA GLU A 195 -6.66 29.78 -16.39
C GLU A 195 -6.33 29.24 -15.01
N ASN A 196 -5.88 27.97 -14.89
CA ASN A 196 -5.58 27.36 -13.61
C ASN A 196 -4.21 26.67 -13.60
N ASP A 197 -3.52 26.77 -12.49
CA ASP A 197 -2.42 25.89 -12.13
C ASP A 197 -2.96 24.66 -11.40
N PHE A 198 -2.24 23.55 -11.52
CA PHE A 198 -2.58 22.26 -10.92
C PHE A 198 -1.51 21.88 -9.91
N HIS A 199 -1.93 21.45 -8.73
CA HIS A 199 -1.04 20.93 -7.72
C HIS A 199 -1.39 19.48 -7.46
N LEU A 200 -0.41 18.59 -7.62
CA LEU A 200 -0.49 17.19 -7.27
C LEU A 200 0.40 16.96 -6.04
N HIS A 201 -0.18 16.44 -4.99
CA HIS A 201 0.48 16.10 -3.75
C HIS A 201 0.34 14.62 -3.45
N VAL A 202 1.43 14.00 -2.99
CA VAL A 202 1.41 12.64 -2.47
C VAL A 202 1.85 12.70 -1.01
N PRO A 203 0.93 12.51 -0.05
CA PRO A 203 1.21 12.56 1.38
C PRO A 203 2.36 11.65 1.82
N GLU A 204 2.78 11.77 3.08
CA GLU A 204 3.95 11.09 3.66
C GLU A 204 5.27 11.51 3.00
N GLY A 205 5.53 12.83 2.96
CA GLY A 205 6.71 13.42 2.32
C GLY A 205 8.07 12.97 2.91
N ALA A 206 8.10 12.29 4.05
CA ALA A 206 9.32 11.71 4.60
C ALA A 206 9.83 10.50 3.78
N VAL A 207 8.93 9.79 3.09
CA VAL A 207 9.25 8.59 2.30
C VAL A 207 9.37 8.97 0.82
N PRO A 208 10.54 8.79 0.17
CA PRO A 208 10.68 8.97 -1.27
C PRO A 208 9.77 8.00 -2.04
N LYS A 209 9.12 8.51 -3.10
CA LYS A 209 8.21 7.75 -3.94
C LYS A 209 8.62 7.89 -5.39
N ASP A 210 8.82 6.77 -6.07
CA ASP A 210 9.17 6.76 -7.49
C ASP A 210 8.54 5.56 -8.22
N GLY A 211 8.47 5.65 -9.54
CA GLY A 211 8.00 4.60 -10.40
C GLY A 211 6.76 4.98 -11.24
N PRO A 212 6.53 4.25 -12.35
CA PRO A 212 5.47 4.57 -13.30
C PRO A 212 4.10 4.03 -12.89
N SER A 213 4.03 3.16 -11.88
CA SER A 213 2.83 2.37 -11.54
C SER A 213 1.66 3.18 -10.98
N ALA A 214 1.87 4.47 -10.67
CA ALA A 214 0.84 5.40 -10.23
C ALA A 214 0.15 6.15 -11.41
N GLY A 215 0.53 5.89 -12.66
CA GLY A 215 0.07 6.64 -13.82
C GLY A 215 -1.44 6.68 -13.97
N ILE A 216 -2.13 5.53 -13.90
CA ILE A 216 -3.59 5.50 -13.98
C ILE A 216 -4.25 6.21 -12.79
N THR A 217 -3.64 6.17 -11.61
CA THR A 217 -4.15 6.81 -10.40
C THR A 217 -4.03 8.33 -10.50
N ILE A 218 -2.89 8.83 -10.94
CA ILE A 218 -2.62 10.26 -11.17
C ILE A 218 -3.61 10.83 -12.20
N LEU A 219 -3.77 10.13 -13.32
CA LEU A 219 -4.69 10.56 -14.38
C LEU A 219 -6.13 10.59 -13.86
N SER A 220 -6.54 9.57 -13.11
CA SER A 220 -7.89 9.49 -12.53
C SER A 220 -8.14 10.60 -11.52
N ALA A 221 -7.16 10.92 -10.65
CA ALA A 221 -7.26 12.03 -9.70
C ALA A 221 -7.43 13.38 -10.40
N LEU A 222 -6.58 13.67 -11.40
CA LEU A 222 -6.66 14.91 -12.18
C LEU A 222 -7.99 15.01 -12.97
N THR A 223 -8.45 13.90 -13.56
CA THR A 223 -9.74 13.90 -14.28
C THR A 223 -10.92 14.10 -13.34
N SER A 224 -10.89 13.46 -12.16
CA SER A 224 -11.86 13.63 -11.09
C SER A 224 -11.97 15.10 -10.66
N LEU A 225 -10.82 15.77 -10.44
CA LEU A 225 -10.75 17.20 -10.11
C LEU A 225 -11.35 18.09 -11.22
N LEU A 226 -11.01 17.81 -12.49
CA LEU A 226 -11.43 18.61 -13.63
C LEU A 226 -12.91 18.48 -13.93
N LEU A 227 -13.49 17.30 -13.70
CA LEU A 227 -14.92 17.02 -13.88
C LEU A 227 -15.75 17.27 -12.62
N ASP A 228 -15.11 17.58 -11.49
CA ASP A 228 -15.73 17.67 -10.17
C ASP A 228 -16.57 16.44 -9.82
N LYS A 229 -16.02 15.25 -10.11
CA LYS A 229 -16.67 13.97 -9.84
C LYS A 229 -15.78 13.15 -8.92
N PRO A 230 -16.28 12.69 -7.78
CA PRO A 230 -15.49 11.85 -6.86
C PRO A 230 -15.18 10.50 -7.50
N ILE A 231 -14.07 9.91 -7.06
CA ILE A 231 -13.72 8.52 -7.34
C ILE A 231 -14.45 7.61 -6.35
N LYS A 232 -14.87 6.43 -6.80
CA LYS A 232 -15.52 5.44 -5.95
C LYS A 232 -14.70 5.15 -4.70
N SER A 233 -15.37 5.12 -3.56
CA SER A 233 -14.76 4.71 -2.30
C SER A 233 -14.34 3.23 -2.32
N HIS A 234 -13.35 2.87 -1.51
CA HIS A 234 -12.81 1.51 -1.42
C HIS A 234 -12.28 0.93 -2.75
N LEU A 235 -11.88 1.79 -3.68
CA LEU A 235 -11.27 1.41 -4.95
C LEU A 235 -9.84 1.89 -5.01
N ALA A 236 -8.92 0.98 -5.33
CA ALA A 236 -7.50 1.29 -5.54
C ALA A 236 -7.07 0.96 -6.97
N MET A 237 -5.99 1.59 -7.43
CA MET A 237 -5.52 1.44 -8.80
C MET A 237 -4.02 1.23 -8.86
N THR A 238 -3.56 0.47 -9.87
CA THR A 238 -2.15 0.41 -10.24
C THR A 238 -2.00 0.14 -11.72
N GLY A 239 -1.13 0.87 -12.38
CA GLY A 239 -0.85 0.73 -13.80
C GLY A 239 -0.05 1.90 -14.33
N GLU A 240 0.84 1.62 -15.27
CA GLU A 240 1.54 2.64 -16.04
C GLU A 240 0.67 3.11 -17.20
N ILE A 241 0.82 4.36 -17.61
CA ILE A 241 0.10 4.91 -18.77
C ILE A 241 1.05 5.35 -19.87
N THR A 242 0.59 5.25 -21.10
CA THR A 242 1.24 5.87 -22.26
C THR A 242 0.53 7.15 -22.66
N LEU A 243 1.20 8.02 -23.42
CA LEU A 243 0.60 9.23 -24.02
C LEU A 243 -0.63 8.93 -24.90
N ARG A 244 -0.80 7.68 -25.34
CA ARG A 244 -1.96 7.23 -26.14
C ARG A 244 -3.06 6.59 -25.30
N GLY A 245 -2.92 6.62 -23.97
CA GLY A 245 -3.90 6.10 -23.02
C GLY A 245 -3.94 4.59 -22.90
N LYS A 246 -2.89 3.87 -23.34
CA LYS A 246 -2.77 2.43 -23.07
C LYS A 246 -2.33 2.23 -21.63
N VAL A 247 -2.91 1.24 -20.96
CA VAL A 247 -2.54 0.84 -19.60
C VAL A 247 -1.56 -0.33 -19.68
N LEU A 248 -0.36 -0.13 -19.15
CA LEU A 248 0.71 -1.12 -19.15
C LEU A 248 0.78 -1.87 -17.82
N PRO A 249 1.28 -3.12 -17.82
CA PRO A 249 1.44 -3.93 -16.62
C PRO A 249 2.54 -3.36 -15.73
N VAL A 250 2.44 -3.68 -14.43
CA VAL A 250 3.37 -3.24 -13.39
C VAL A 250 3.76 -4.40 -12.49
N GLY A 251 4.88 -4.26 -11.77
CA GLY A 251 5.36 -5.27 -10.84
C GLY A 251 4.79 -5.16 -9.42
N GLY A 252 5.12 -6.15 -8.58
CA GLY A 252 4.74 -6.18 -7.16
C GLY A 252 3.23 -6.37 -6.95
N ILE A 253 2.57 -7.11 -7.82
CA ILE A 253 1.09 -7.24 -7.83
C ILE A 253 0.60 -7.92 -6.55
N LYS A 254 1.24 -8.98 -6.11
CA LYS A 254 0.86 -9.70 -4.89
C LYS A 254 0.87 -8.79 -3.67
N GLU A 255 1.97 -8.09 -3.45
CA GLU A 255 2.14 -7.18 -2.31
C GLU A 255 1.15 -6.01 -2.37
N LYS A 256 0.93 -5.45 -3.56
CA LYS A 256 -0.05 -4.38 -3.79
C LYS A 256 -1.47 -4.81 -3.47
N ILE A 257 -1.87 -6.02 -3.89
CA ILE A 257 -3.19 -6.58 -3.61
C ILE A 257 -3.38 -6.83 -2.12
N LEU A 258 -2.37 -7.43 -1.46
CA LEU A 258 -2.42 -7.67 -0.02
C LEU A 258 -2.50 -6.36 0.77
N ALA A 259 -1.80 -5.31 0.32
CA ALA A 259 -1.91 -3.98 0.91
C ALA A 259 -3.30 -3.36 0.71
N ALA A 260 -3.86 -3.45 -0.48
CA ALA A 260 -5.21 -2.97 -0.77
C ALA A 260 -6.24 -3.65 0.14
N LYS A 261 -6.20 -4.99 0.25
CA LYS A 261 -7.08 -5.75 1.14
C LYS A 261 -6.94 -5.31 2.59
N ARG A 262 -5.72 -5.21 3.08
CA ARG A 262 -5.38 -4.79 4.43
C ARG A 262 -5.91 -3.40 4.76
N SER A 263 -5.91 -2.48 3.77
CA SER A 263 -6.42 -1.11 3.89
C SER A 263 -7.92 -1.00 3.60
N GLY A 264 -8.67 -2.12 3.58
CA GLY A 264 -10.12 -2.10 3.42
C GLY A 264 -10.61 -1.78 2.01
N MET A 265 -9.74 -1.83 0.99
CA MET A 265 -10.17 -1.70 -0.41
C MET A 265 -11.00 -2.93 -0.81
N LYS A 266 -11.97 -2.73 -1.67
CA LYS A 266 -12.88 -3.77 -2.17
C LYS A 266 -12.73 -4.00 -3.67
N GLU A 267 -12.30 -2.97 -4.41
CA GLU A 267 -12.13 -3.02 -5.86
C GLU A 267 -10.70 -2.59 -6.23
N ILE A 268 -10.12 -3.27 -7.20
CA ILE A 268 -8.78 -2.96 -7.72
C ILE A 268 -8.83 -2.87 -9.24
N VAL A 269 -8.31 -1.76 -9.80
CA VAL A 269 -8.17 -1.56 -11.24
C VAL A 269 -6.71 -1.72 -11.64
N MET A 270 -6.45 -2.57 -12.64
CA MET A 270 -5.11 -2.82 -13.15
C MET A 270 -5.11 -3.24 -14.62
N SER A 271 -3.92 -3.30 -15.23
CA SER A 271 -3.77 -3.77 -16.62
C SER A 271 -4.27 -5.21 -16.79
N THR A 272 -4.92 -5.50 -17.93
CA THR A 272 -5.29 -6.86 -18.32
C THR A 272 -4.07 -7.80 -18.33
N MET A 273 -2.89 -7.29 -18.65
CA MET A 273 -1.65 -8.06 -18.66
C MET A 273 -1.18 -8.52 -17.26
N ASN A 274 -1.68 -7.91 -16.18
CA ASN A 274 -1.42 -8.35 -14.81
C ASN A 274 -2.37 -9.45 -14.31
N ARG A 275 -3.31 -9.91 -15.13
CA ARG A 275 -4.22 -11.02 -14.75
C ARG A 275 -3.45 -12.27 -14.34
N LYS A 276 -2.40 -12.62 -15.06
CA LYS A 276 -1.55 -13.77 -14.75
C LYS A 276 -0.93 -13.69 -13.35
N ASP A 277 -0.50 -12.48 -12.93
CA ASP A 277 0.11 -12.28 -11.61
C ASP A 277 -0.93 -12.45 -10.49
N VAL A 278 -2.20 -12.12 -10.76
CA VAL A 278 -3.32 -12.32 -9.82
C VAL A 278 -3.69 -13.80 -9.71
N GLU A 279 -3.66 -14.54 -10.82
CA GLU A 279 -3.99 -15.99 -10.86
C GLU A 279 -2.96 -16.83 -10.08
N GLU A 280 -1.73 -16.33 -9.87
CA GLU A 280 -0.72 -16.98 -9.03
C GLU A 280 -1.00 -16.82 -7.51
N ILE A 281 -1.90 -15.90 -7.12
CA ILE A 281 -2.22 -15.65 -5.72
C ILE A 281 -3.31 -16.63 -5.27
N LYS A 282 -3.12 -17.25 -4.09
CA LYS A 282 -4.13 -18.13 -3.51
C LYS A 282 -5.47 -17.43 -3.37
N GLU A 283 -6.52 -18.08 -3.83
CA GLU A 283 -7.89 -17.54 -3.85
C GLU A 283 -8.37 -17.07 -2.47
N GLU A 284 -7.99 -17.76 -1.40
CA GLU A 284 -8.33 -17.39 -0.02
C GLU A 284 -7.88 -15.98 0.38
N TYR A 285 -6.80 -15.46 -0.23
CA TYR A 285 -6.30 -14.12 0.04
C TYR A 285 -7.03 -13.01 -0.74
N ILE A 286 -7.65 -13.35 -1.86
CA ILE A 286 -8.21 -12.37 -2.80
C ILE A 286 -9.73 -12.45 -2.98
N LYS A 287 -10.39 -13.49 -2.43
CA LYS A 287 -11.83 -13.76 -2.61
C LYS A 287 -12.77 -12.60 -2.22
N SER A 288 -12.32 -11.67 -1.37
CA SER A 288 -13.09 -10.49 -0.95
C SER A 288 -12.88 -9.26 -1.85
N LEU A 289 -12.03 -9.37 -2.87
CA LEU A 289 -11.65 -8.30 -3.76
C LEU A 289 -12.24 -8.51 -5.15
N LYS A 290 -12.72 -7.42 -5.75
CA LYS A 290 -13.16 -7.38 -7.13
C LYS A 290 -12.08 -6.77 -8.00
N PHE A 291 -11.67 -7.47 -9.04
CA PHE A 291 -10.66 -7.02 -9.99
C PHE A 291 -11.27 -6.49 -11.27
N HIS A 292 -10.82 -5.33 -11.71
CA HIS A 292 -11.14 -4.73 -12.99
C HIS A 292 -9.87 -4.71 -13.84
N TYR A 293 -9.87 -5.48 -14.91
CA TYR A 293 -8.78 -5.56 -15.87
C TYR A 293 -9.07 -4.65 -17.04
N VAL A 294 -8.15 -3.76 -17.34
CA VAL A 294 -8.31 -2.69 -18.34
C VAL A 294 -7.10 -2.59 -19.26
N ASP A 295 -7.33 -2.18 -20.48
CA ASP A 295 -6.29 -1.94 -21.48
C ASP A 295 -6.12 -0.45 -21.78
N ARG A 296 -7.15 0.37 -21.51
CA ARG A 296 -7.17 1.79 -21.87
C ARG A 296 -7.72 2.67 -20.75
N MET A 297 -7.24 3.92 -20.73
CA MET A 297 -7.66 4.90 -19.73
C MET A 297 -9.16 5.25 -19.78
N GLU A 298 -9.76 5.18 -20.96
CA GLU A 298 -11.20 5.42 -21.08
C GLU A 298 -12.04 4.37 -20.30
N GLU A 299 -11.54 3.13 -20.23
CA GLU A 299 -12.16 2.07 -19.44
C GLU A 299 -11.97 2.31 -17.94
N VAL A 300 -10.74 2.73 -17.54
CA VAL A 300 -10.45 3.12 -16.15
C VAL A 300 -11.43 4.19 -15.69
N LEU A 301 -11.53 5.30 -16.42
CA LEU A 301 -12.38 6.44 -16.04
C LEU A 301 -13.87 6.07 -15.93
N LYS A 302 -14.37 5.16 -16.78
CA LYS A 302 -15.75 4.65 -16.70
C LYS A 302 -16.00 3.83 -15.43
N ILE A 303 -14.97 3.14 -14.94
CA ILE A 303 -15.06 2.29 -13.74
C ILE A 303 -14.96 3.13 -12.48
N VAL A 304 -14.03 4.09 -12.44
CA VAL A 304 -13.62 4.77 -11.21
C VAL A 304 -14.44 6.00 -10.87
N LEU A 305 -14.94 6.73 -11.86
CA LEU A 305 -15.76 7.93 -11.63
C LEU A 305 -17.20 7.52 -11.28
N ALA A 306 -17.68 8.05 -10.16
CA ALA A 306 -19.03 7.81 -9.64
C ALA A 306 -20.09 8.63 -10.39
#